data_4f9934f77182212f57439bded4f9c2b8
#
_entry.id   4f9934f77182212f57439bded4f9c2b8
#
_cell.length_a   1.000
_cell.length_b   1.000
_cell.length_c   1.000
_cell.angle_alpha   90.00
_cell.angle_beta   90.00
_cell.angle_gamma   90.00
#
_symmetry.space_group_name_H-M   'P 1'
#
loop_
_entity.id
_entity.type
_entity.pdbx_description
1 polymer ?
#
loop_
_entity_poly.entity_id
_entity_poly.type
_entity_poly.pdbx_seq_one_letter_code
_entity_poly.pdbx_strand_id
1 'polypeptide(L)'
;FQHYAPIMEANRDDQWNRPIYVGKATPKGGRKGGRSIDAPTGPVLFDRLREHAKSIENVTNLDLGHFSCRYLVVDETFIALGEALMIQRFQPLWNMALDGFGNHDPGGGRKDSLRSLWDTLHPGRSWASKYRERELTDEMVSAIMEHLNKP
;
A
#
# COMPACT_ATOMS: atom_id res chain seq x y z
N PHE A 1 -10.88 11.08 -9.10
CA PHE A 1 -10.85 9.64 -9.32
C PHE A 1 -10.60 9.20 -10.77
N GLN A 2 -10.60 10.11 -11.73
CA GLN A 2 -10.32 9.79 -13.14
C GLN A 2 -8.92 9.17 -13.34
N HIS A 3 -7.98 9.41 -12.43
CA HIS A 3 -6.60 8.92 -12.56
C HIS A 3 -6.43 7.41 -12.46
N TYR A 4 -7.33 6.71 -11.75
CA TYR A 4 -7.27 5.25 -11.60
C TYR A 4 -8.33 4.50 -12.43
N ALA A 5 -8.91 5.18 -13.43
CA ALA A 5 -9.92 4.59 -14.29
C ALA A 5 -9.52 3.23 -14.91
N PRO A 6 -8.28 3.01 -15.40
CA PRO A 6 -7.89 1.70 -15.94
C PRO A 6 -7.93 0.57 -14.89
N ILE A 7 -7.59 0.86 -13.62
CA ILE A 7 -7.66 -0.13 -12.55
C ILE A 7 -9.11 -0.40 -12.15
N MET A 8 -9.93 0.64 -12.08
CA MET A 8 -11.35 0.51 -11.78
C MET A 8 -12.08 -0.30 -12.86
N GLU A 9 -11.76 -0.06 -14.13
CA GLU A 9 -12.31 -0.80 -15.26
C GLU A 9 -11.93 -2.28 -15.22
N ALA A 10 -10.65 -2.59 -14.94
CA ALA A 10 -10.16 -3.96 -14.82
C ALA A 10 -10.78 -4.73 -13.65
N ASN A 11 -11.33 -4.03 -12.65
CA ASN A 11 -11.99 -4.60 -11.48
C ASN A 11 -13.53 -4.48 -11.53
N ARG A 12 -14.09 -4.04 -12.67
CA ARG A 12 -15.54 -3.95 -12.86
C ARG A 12 -16.19 -5.32 -12.70
N ASP A 13 -17.40 -5.34 -12.25
CA ASP A 13 -18.21 -6.56 -12.08
C ASP A 13 -17.56 -7.60 -11.16
N ASP A 14 -16.89 -7.12 -10.10
CA ASP A 14 -16.23 -7.96 -9.10
C ASP A 14 -15.15 -8.92 -9.67
N GLN A 15 -14.58 -8.58 -10.80
CA GLN A 15 -13.51 -9.38 -11.42
C GLN A 15 -12.24 -9.40 -10.57
N TRP A 16 -11.92 -8.28 -9.87
CA TRP A 16 -10.77 -8.17 -8.97
C TRP A 16 -9.43 -8.60 -9.59
N ASN A 17 -9.26 -8.29 -10.87
CA ASN A 17 -8.12 -8.75 -11.66
C ASN A 17 -6.85 -7.96 -11.39
N ARG A 18 -7.00 -6.71 -10.95
CA ARG A 18 -5.88 -5.77 -10.87
C ARG A 18 -5.84 -5.07 -9.52
N PRO A 19 -5.07 -5.58 -8.55
CA PRO A 19 -4.88 -4.89 -7.28
C PRO A 19 -4.07 -3.61 -7.48
N ILE A 20 -4.48 -2.52 -6.83
CA ILE A 20 -3.71 -1.28 -6.80
C ILE A 20 -2.54 -1.36 -5.83
N TYR A 21 -2.67 -2.18 -4.78
CA TYR A 21 -1.68 -2.40 -3.73
C TYR A 21 -1.73 -3.83 -3.22
N VAL A 22 -0.57 -4.37 -2.90
CA VAL A 22 -0.40 -5.62 -2.15
C VAL A 22 0.44 -5.33 -0.91
N GLY A 23 0.03 -5.84 0.23
CA GLY A 23 0.76 -5.72 1.49
C GLY A 23 0.55 -6.92 2.38
N LYS A 24 1.29 -6.97 3.48
CA LYS A 24 1.20 -8.04 4.48
C LYS A 24 0.87 -7.54 5.86
N ALA A 25 0.30 -8.44 6.66
CA ALA A 25 0.11 -8.28 8.09
C ALA A 25 0.84 -9.41 8.82
N THR A 26 1.91 -9.08 9.55
CA THR A 26 2.73 -10.06 10.26
C THR A 26 2.52 -9.92 11.77
N PRO A 27 2.25 -11.00 12.50
CA PRO A 27 2.12 -10.99 13.95
C PRO A 27 3.35 -10.41 14.64
N LYS A 28 3.15 -9.69 15.74
CA LYS A 28 4.24 -9.16 16.55
C LYS A 28 5.09 -10.31 17.11
N GLY A 29 6.38 -10.27 16.90
CA GLY A 29 7.32 -11.29 17.38
C GLY A 29 7.67 -12.40 16.37
N GLY A 30 6.96 -12.50 15.26
CA GLY A 30 7.24 -13.49 14.21
C GLY A 30 8.67 -13.46 13.67
N ARG A 31 9.29 -12.29 13.63
CA ARG A 31 10.69 -12.16 13.18
C ARG A 31 11.73 -12.79 14.13
N LYS A 32 11.36 -13.18 15.36
CA LYS A 32 12.29 -13.67 16.38
C LYS A 32 12.29 -15.19 16.55
N GLY A 33 11.56 -15.94 15.71
CA GLY A 33 11.54 -17.41 15.74
C GLY A 33 11.02 -18.03 17.05
N GLY A 34 10.37 -17.26 17.90
CA GLY A 34 10.03 -17.65 19.26
C GLY A 34 8.53 -17.83 19.54
N ARG A 35 7.66 -17.88 18.51
CA ARG A 35 6.24 -18.14 18.76
C ARG A 35 5.95 -19.65 18.73
N SER A 36 5.17 -20.09 19.71
CA SER A 36 4.49 -21.39 19.61
C SER A 36 3.53 -21.36 18.42
N ILE A 37 3.46 -22.45 17.69
CA ILE A 37 2.51 -22.66 16.57
C ILE A 37 1.06 -22.38 17.02
N ASP A 38 0.75 -22.61 18.31
CA ASP A 38 -0.56 -22.44 18.89
C ASP A 38 -0.82 -21.04 19.46
N ALA A 39 0.10 -20.09 19.34
CA ALA A 39 -0.09 -18.75 19.88
C ALA A 39 -1.12 -17.95 19.07
N PRO A 40 -2.14 -17.33 19.72
CA PRO A 40 -3.12 -16.52 19.02
C PRO A 40 -2.46 -15.41 18.19
N THR A 41 -2.83 -15.29 16.93
CA THR A 41 -2.25 -14.29 16.03
C THR A 41 -2.74 -12.85 16.29
N GLY A 42 -3.80 -12.70 17.10
CA GLY A 42 -4.43 -11.40 17.38
C GLY A 42 -5.08 -10.75 16.14
N PRO A 43 -5.56 -9.51 16.25
CA PRO A 43 -6.27 -8.80 15.18
C PRO A 43 -5.33 -8.16 14.15
N VAL A 44 -4.20 -8.80 13.80
CA VAL A 44 -3.12 -8.19 13.02
C VAL A 44 -3.57 -7.75 11.64
N LEU A 45 -4.35 -8.58 10.95
CA LEU A 45 -4.91 -8.23 9.65
C LEU A 45 -5.89 -7.07 9.75
N PHE A 46 -6.78 -7.12 10.74
CA PHE A 46 -7.74 -6.04 10.99
C PHE A 46 -7.03 -4.71 11.29
N ASP A 47 -6.02 -4.73 12.15
CA ASP A 47 -5.25 -3.53 12.49
C ASP A 47 -4.56 -2.96 11.25
N ARG A 48 -3.98 -3.83 10.40
CA ARG A 48 -3.33 -3.40 9.17
C ARG A 48 -4.32 -2.80 8.17
N LEU A 49 -5.46 -3.42 7.98
CA LEU A 49 -6.52 -2.89 7.10
C LEU A 49 -7.05 -1.55 7.61
N ARG A 50 -7.22 -1.40 8.92
CA ARG A 50 -7.62 -0.13 9.54
C ARG A 50 -6.60 0.98 9.32
N GLU A 51 -5.30 0.67 9.37
CA GLU A 51 -4.24 1.64 9.06
C GLU A 51 -4.30 2.10 7.59
N HIS A 52 -4.57 1.17 6.67
CA HIS A 52 -4.74 1.50 5.26
C HIS A 52 -6.00 2.34 5.01
N ALA A 53 -7.13 1.97 5.63
CA ALA A 53 -8.35 2.76 5.58
C ALA A 53 -8.12 4.20 6.05
N LYS A 54 -7.49 4.39 7.22
CA LYS A 54 -7.12 5.72 7.72
C LYS A 54 -6.20 6.48 6.78
N SER A 55 -5.28 5.81 6.11
CA SER A 55 -4.40 6.48 5.13
C SER A 55 -5.19 7.03 3.96
N ILE A 56 -6.22 6.31 3.49
CA ILE A 56 -7.12 6.76 2.41
C ILE A 56 -8.05 7.88 2.90
N GLU A 57 -8.64 7.73 4.09
CA GLU A 57 -9.55 8.72 4.67
C GLU A 57 -8.87 10.08 4.95
N ASN A 58 -7.58 10.06 5.28
CA ASN A 58 -6.83 11.27 5.61
C ASN A 58 -6.45 12.11 4.38
N VAL A 59 -6.51 11.56 3.17
CA VAL A 59 -6.11 12.30 1.97
C VAL A 59 -7.31 12.97 1.31
N THR A 60 -7.06 14.05 0.59
CA THR A 60 -8.12 14.93 0.07
C THR A 60 -8.71 14.48 -1.26
N ASN A 61 -8.05 13.56 -1.95
CA ASN A 61 -8.37 13.18 -3.33
C ASN A 61 -8.65 11.68 -3.53
N LEU A 62 -8.86 10.94 -2.45
CA LEU A 62 -9.33 9.56 -2.48
C LEU A 62 -10.61 9.43 -1.64
N ASP A 63 -11.43 8.44 -1.97
CA ASP A 63 -12.65 8.10 -1.23
C ASP A 63 -12.60 6.62 -0.87
N LEU A 64 -12.63 6.32 0.44
CA LEU A 64 -12.57 4.94 0.95
C LEU A 64 -13.68 4.05 0.37
N GLY A 65 -14.83 4.60 0.05
CA GLY A 65 -15.96 3.88 -0.56
C GLY A 65 -15.64 3.26 -1.92
N HIS A 66 -14.57 3.70 -2.58
CA HIS A 66 -14.12 3.13 -3.86
C HIS A 66 -13.09 2.00 -3.70
N PHE A 67 -12.75 1.62 -2.48
CA PHE A 67 -11.76 0.58 -2.23
C PHE A 67 -12.39 -0.66 -1.65
N SER A 68 -11.96 -1.79 -2.16
CA SER A 68 -12.27 -3.11 -1.61
C SER A 68 -10.98 -3.84 -1.29
N CYS A 69 -11.02 -4.79 -0.37
CA CYS A 69 -9.87 -5.60 -0.05
C CYS A 69 -10.17 -7.10 -0.23
N ARG A 70 -9.16 -7.83 -0.67
CA ARG A 70 -9.11 -9.29 -0.60
C ARG A 70 -7.94 -9.67 0.29
N TYR A 71 -8.05 -10.79 0.97
CA TYR A 71 -6.97 -11.29 1.80
C TYR A 71 -6.78 -12.80 1.63
N LEU A 72 -5.54 -13.22 1.84
CA LEU A 72 -5.14 -14.61 1.89
C LEU A 72 -4.55 -14.87 3.28
N VAL A 73 -5.04 -15.91 3.95
CA VAL A 73 -4.46 -16.37 5.22
C VAL A 73 -3.52 -17.53 4.91
N VAL A 74 -2.27 -17.39 5.34
CA VAL A 74 -1.24 -18.39 5.18
C VAL A 74 -0.48 -18.55 6.51
N ASP A 75 0.25 -19.64 6.64
CA ASP A 75 1.20 -19.80 7.75
C ASP A 75 2.20 -18.63 7.77
N GLU A 76 2.61 -18.23 8.99
CA GLU A 76 3.48 -17.07 9.20
C GLU A 76 4.77 -17.14 8.36
N THR A 77 5.31 -18.33 8.21
CA THR A 77 6.52 -18.61 7.42
C THR A 77 6.38 -18.20 5.95
N PHE A 78 5.17 -18.27 5.40
CA PHE A 78 4.88 -17.97 3.99
C PHE A 78 4.38 -16.55 3.73
N ILE A 79 4.12 -15.75 4.77
CA ILE A 79 3.56 -14.38 4.59
C ILE A 79 4.44 -13.53 3.69
N ALA A 80 5.76 -13.50 3.93
CA ALA A 80 6.68 -12.69 3.14
C ALA A 80 6.81 -13.20 1.70
N LEU A 81 6.83 -14.52 1.51
CA LEU A 81 6.86 -15.13 0.19
C LEU A 81 5.56 -14.86 -0.57
N GLY A 82 4.41 -15.00 0.09
CA GLY A 82 3.10 -14.73 -0.52
C GLY A 82 3.00 -13.28 -1.00
N GLU A 83 3.39 -12.30 -0.17
CA GLU A 83 3.44 -10.89 -0.58
C GLU A 83 4.34 -10.70 -1.82
N ALA A 84 5.56 -11.23 -1.80
CA ALA A 84 6.51 -11.09 -2.90
C ALA A 84 5.97 -11.68 -4.22
N LEU A 85 5.39 -12.87 -4.17
CA LEU A 85 4.78 -13.52 -5.33
C LEU A 85 3.59 -12.74 -5.89
N MET A 86 2.74 -12.20 -5.00
CA MET A 86 1.60 -11.38 -5.41
C MET A 86 2.06 -10.07 -6.07
N ILE A 87 3.07 -9.40 -5.50
CA ILE A 87 3.65 -8.20 -6.10
C ILE A 87 4.28 -8.53 -7.46
N GLN A 88 5.05 -9.61 -7.55
CA GLN A 88 5.66 -10.05 -8.81
C GLN A 88 4.63 -10.36 -9.88
N ARG A 89 3.54 -11.04 -9.51
CA ARG A 89 2.48 -11.45 -10.45
C ARG A 89 1.65 -10.26 -10.95
N PHE A 90 1.21 -9.41 -10.03
CA PHE A 90 0.23 -8.37 -10.34
C PHE A 90 0.86 -7.01 -10.61
N GLN A 91 2.12 -6.81 -10.25
CA GLN A 91 2.82 -5.53 -10.43
C GLN A 91 1.98 -4.33 -9.99
N PRO A 92 1.46 -4.28 -8.73
CA PRO A 92 0.51 -3.25 -8.33
C PRO A 92 1.11 -1.85 -8.40
N LEU A 93 0.35 -0.89 -8.86
CA LEU A 93 0.82 0.49 -9.08
C LEU A 93 1.48 1.09 -7.82
N TRP A 94 0.85 0.91 -6.64
CA TRP A 94 1.32 1.49 -5.39
C TRP A 94 2.48 0.72 -4.74
N ASN A 95 2.87 -0.42 -5.30
CA ASN A 95 4.09 -1.13 -4.93
C ASN A 95 5.24 -0.83 -5.89
N MET A 96 4.95 -0.60 -7.18
CA MET A 96 5.95 -0.57 -8.24
C MET A 96 6.36 0.84 -8.67
N ALA A 97 5.38 1.70 -8.99
CA ALA A 97 5.63 3.02 -9.56
C ALA A 97 5.25 4.17 -8.62
N LEU A 98 4.37 3.95 -7.66
CA LEU A 98 3.88 4.96 -6.72
C LEU A 98 4.04 4.47 -5.27
N ASP A 99 5.27 4.47 -4.79
CA ASP A 99 5.63 3.98 -3.46
C ASP A 99 5.12 4.89 -2.33
N GLY A 100 4.92 4.30 -1.16
CA GLY A 100 4.71 5.03 0.07
C GLY A 100 3.37 4.82 0.77
N PHE A 101 2.37 4.19 0.11
CA PHE A 101 1.07 3.93 0.74
C PHE A 101 1.19 3.13 2.05
N GLY A 102 1.99 2.07 2.04
CA GLY A 102 2.22 1.21 3.20
C GLY A 102 3.12 1.80 4.29
N ASN A 103 3.63 3.02 4.13
CA ASN A 103 4.53 3.64 5.10
C ASN A 103 3.78 4.08 6.37
N HIS A 104 4.50 4.00 7.49
CA HIS A 104 4.13 4.61 8.76
C HIS A 104 4.97 5.86 9.02
N ASP A 105 4.56 6.68 9.99
CA ASP A 105 5.41 7.79 10.45
C ASP A 105 6.76 7.22 10.94
N PRO A 106 7.87 7.51 10.25
CA PRO A 106 9.18 7.00 10.63
C PRO A 106 9.77 7.70 11.86
N GLY A 107 9.03 8.65 12.46
CA GLY A 107 9.44 9.40 13.63
C GLY A 107 10.56 10.42 13.36
N GLY A 108 11.10 11.02 14.43
CA GLY A 108 12.02 12.16 14.35
C GLY A 108 13.36 11.92 13.67
N GLY A 109 13.78 10.66 13.47
CA GLY A 109 15.08 10.32 12.91
C GLY A 109 15.24 10.50 11.39
N ARG A 110 14.15 10.84 10.68
CA ARG A 110 14.15 10.98 9.20
C ARG A 110 13.58 12.31 8.70
N LYS A 111 13.71 13.37 9.49
CA LYS A 111 13.15 14.69 9.15
C LYS A 111 13.64 15.26 7.81
N ASP A 112 14.82 14.88 7.37
CA ASP A 112 15.44 15.35 6.11
C ASP A 112 15.08 14.49 4.90
N SER A 113 14.27 13.43 5.09
CA SER A 113 13.84 12.58 3.99
C SER A 113 12.85 13.31 3.09
N LEU A 114 12.82 12.93 1.81
CA LEU A 114 11.77 13.39 0.90
C LEU A 114 10.45 12.68 1.22
N ARG A 115 9.37 13.41 1.01
CA ARG A 115 8.01 12.86 1.01
C ARG A 115 7.91 11.73 -0.01
N SER A 116 7.18 10.66 0.30
CA SER A 116 6.97 9.57 -0.66
C SER A 116 6.20 10.06 -1.89
N LEU A 117 6.30 9.34 -3.01
CA LEU A 117 5.50 9.67 -4.20
C LEU A 117 4.01 9.59 -3.91
N TRP A 118 3.59 8.58 -3.16
CA TRP A 118 2.19 8.44 -2.78
C TRP A 118 1.69 9.64 -1.97
N ASP A 119 2.44 10.09 -0.95
CA ASP A 119 2.08 11.26 -0.14
C ASP A 119 2.16 12.59 -0.91
N THR A 120 2.94 12.63 -1.96
CA THR A 120 3.03 13.81 -2.85
C THR A 120 1.79 13.91 -3.73
N LEU A 121 1.31 12.80 -4.29
CA LEU A 121 0.11 12.75 -5.13
C LEU A 121 -1.18 12.72 -4.31
N HIS A 122 -1.15 12.20 -3.10
CA HIS A 122 -2.28 12.09 -2.18
C HIS A 122 -2.00 12.83 -0.88
N PRO A 123 -2.09 14.16 -0.87
CA PRO A 123 -1.80 14.95 0.34
C PRO A 123 -2.89 14.78 1.40
N GLY A 124 -2.49 14.73 2.69
CA GLY A 124 -3.44 14.70 3.82
C GLY A 124 -2.95 13.94 5.05
N ARG A 125 -2.03 12.98 4.92
CA ARG A 125 -1.45 12.33 6.10
C ARG A 125 -0.61 13.34 6.88
N SER A 126 -1.02 13.65 8.12
CA SER A 126 -0.44 14.74 8.94
C SER A 126 1.07 14.58 9.20
N TRP A 127 1.55 13.35 9.31
CA TRP A 127 2.97 13.10 9.51
C TRP A 127 3.80 13.33 8.25
N ALA A 128 3.21 13.12 7.06
CA ALA A 128 3.92 13.29 5.79
C ALA A 128 4.26 14.74 5.49
N SER A 129 3.49 15.70 6.04
CA SER A 129 3.78 17.14 5.90
C SER A 129 5.07 17.58 6.60
N LYS A 130 5.61 16.77 7.52
CA LYS A 130 6.88 17.04 8.21
C LYS A 130 8.12 16.80 7.33
N TYR A 131 7.96 16.07 6.22
CA TYR A 131 9.04 15.76 5.30
C TYR A 131 9.16 16.79 4.21
N ARG A 132 10.37 16.92 3.65
CA ARG A 132 10.62 17.81 2.53
C ARG A 132 9.72 17.46 1.35
N GLU A 133 9.19 18.44 0.69
CA GLU A 133 8.41 18.25 -0.52
C GLU A 133 9.24 17.55 -1.58
N ARG A 134 8.59 16.65 -2.31
CA ARG A 134 9.16 15.99 -3.47
C ARG A 134 8.60 16.69 -4.71
N GLU A 135 9.48 17.18 -5.54
CA GLU A 135 9.11 17.65 -6.86
C GLU A 135 8.81 16.44 -7.77
N LEU A 136 7.72 16.52 -8.51
CA LEU A 136 7.36 15.50 -9.49
C LEU A 136 8.05 15.83 -10.81
N THR A 137 8.93 14.95 -11.26
CA THR A 137 9.55 15.09 -12.58
C THR A 137 8.68 14.46 -13.67
N ASP A 138 8.88 14.89 -14.92
CA ASP A 138 8.16 14.32 -16.07
C ASP A 138 8.42 12.82 -16.21
N GLU A 139 9.64 12.36 -15.87
CA GLU A 139 9.97 10.94 -15.89
C GLU A 139 9.15 10.15 -14.85
N MET A 140 8.97 10.68 -13.64
CA MET A 140 8.15 10.03 -12.60
C MET A 140 6.70 9.94 -13.04
N VAL A 141 6.16 11.02 -13.58
CA VAL A 141 4.79 11.06 -14.09
C VAL A 141 4.62 10.07 -15.25
N SER A 142 5.57 10.04 -16.19
CA SER A 142 5.55 9.13 -17.32
C SER A 142 5.59 7.66 -16.88
N ALA A 143 6.45 7.32 -15.91
CA ALA A 143 6.55 5.96 -15.36
C ALA A 143 5.26 5.51 -14.67
N ILE A 144 4.61 6.41 -13.92
CA ILE A 144 3.31 6.13 -13.27
C ILE A 144 2.23 5.89 -14.34
N MET A 145 2.17 6.76 -15.37
CA MET A 145 1.18 6.65 -16.44
C MET A 145 1.39 5.40 -17.30
N GLU A 146 2.65 5.07 -17.63
CA GLU A 146 2.98 3.82 -18.32
C GLU A 146 2.51 2.61 -17.53
N HIS A 147 2.81 2.58 -16.21
CA HIS A 147 2.41 1.48 -15.34
C HIS A 147 0.90 1.38 -15.20
N LEU A 148 0.21 2.51 -15.08
CA LEU A 148 -1.24 2.58 -14.98
C LEU A 148 -1.94 2.02 -16.23
N ASN A 149 -1.37 2.22 -17.41
CA ASN A 149 -1.94 1.80 -18.69
C ASN A 149 -1.47 0.41 -19.15
N LYS A 150 -0.65 -0.30 -18.37
CA LYS A 150 -0.34 -1.71 -18.66
C LYS A 150 -1.60 -2.55 -18.62
N PRO A 151 -1.74 -3.50 -19.54
CA PRO A 151 -2.89 -4.41 -19.59
C PRO A 151 -2.98 -5.32 -18.35
#